data_fd0396e3690215d868bd97882e5b878c
#
_entry.id   fd0396e3690215d868bd97882e5b878c
#
_cell.length_a   1.000
_cell.length_b   1.000
_cell.length_c   1.000
_cell.angle_alpha   90.00
_cell.angle_beta   90.00
_cell.angle_gamma   90.00
#
_symmetry.space_group_name_H-M   'P 1'
#
loop_
_entity.id
_entity.type
_entity.pdbx_description
1 polymer ?
#
loop_
_entity_poly.entity_id
_entity_poly.type
_entity_poly.pdbx_seq_one_letter_code
_entity_poly.pdbx_strand_id
1 'polypeptide(L)'
;MKKNKTTITIKKLLSLTCDSLEDDKAIDIKTIDLKDRSSIADFMIIASGNSSRQVSSMANNLIKKFKIKGVSTRKPEGITNSDWVLIDAYDIIIHLFRPEVREFYSLEKMLEIPKSTNSEIKT
;
A
#
# COMPACT_ATOMS: atom_id res chain seq x y z
N MET A 1 -10.68 -10.24 -15.40
CA MET A 1 -11.36 -10.86 -14.29
C MET A 1 -10.61 -10.71 -12.99
N LYS A 2 -11.30 -10.46 -11.96
CA LYS A 2 -10.68 -10.30 -10.68
C LYS A 2 -10.04 -11.58 -10.19
N LYS A 3 -8.85 -11.47 -9.70
CA LYS A 3 -8.16 -12.62 -9.16
C LYS A 3 -8.44 -12.79 -7.71
N ASN A 4 -8.86 -11.72 -7.09
CA ASN A 4 -9.09 -11.69 -5.67
C ASN A 4 -10.36 -12.44 -5.35
N LYS A 5 -10.30 -13.39 -4.46
CA LYS A 5 -11.46 -14.19 -4.09
C LYS A 5 -12.22 -13.68 -2.91
N THR A 6 -11.83 -12.53 -2.42
CA THR A 6 -12.50 -11.96 -1.27
C THR A 6 -13.90 -11.50 -1.65
N THR A 7 -14.82 -11.57 -0.70
CA THR A 7 -16.14 -11.03 -0.87
C THR A 7 -16.26 -9.61 -0.38
N ILE A 8 -15.18 -9.09 0.17
CA ILE A 8 -15.17 -7.73 0.70
C ILE A 8 -15.10 -6.74 -0.45
N THR A 9 -15.82 -5.64 -0.34
CA THR A 9 -15.78 -4.61 -1.39
C THR A 9 -14.47 -3.86 -1.30
N ILE A 10 -14.11 -3.19 -2.40
CA ILE A 10 -12.90 -2.37 -2.41
C ILE A 10 -12.97 -1.28 -1.36
N LYS A 11 -14.14 -0.68 -1.20
CA LYS A 11 -14.30 0.36 -0.21
C LYS A 11 -14.03 -0.16 1.20
N LYS A 12 -14.54 -1.33 1.52
CA LYS A 12 -14.29 -1.92 2.82
C LYS A 12 -12.85 -2.34 2.98
N LEU A 13 -12.25 -2.80 1.89
CA LEU A 13 -10.84 -3.18 1.93
C LEU A 13 -9.96 -1.95 2.21
N LEU A 14 -10.28 -0.82 1.60
CA LEU A 14 -9.57 0.42 1.88
C LEU A 14 -9.70 0.82 3.34
N SER A 15 -10.93 0.77 3.87
CA SER A 15 -11.17 1.10 5.26
C SER A 15 -10.41 0.18 6.20
N LEU A 16 -10.48 -1.10 5.94
CA LEU A 16 -9.78 -2.09 6.75
C LEU A 16 -8.27 -1.78 6.78
N THR A 17 -7.73 -1.48 5.61
CA THR A 17 -6.30 -1.21 5.49
C THR A 17 -5.92 0.05 6.25
N CYS A 18 -6.63 1.13 6.02
CA CYS A 18 -6.32 2.39 6.67
C CYS A 18 -6.53 2.31 8.17
N ASP A 19 -7.60 1.67 8.61
CA ASP A 19 -7.85 1.53 10.04
C ASP A 19 -6.74 0.72 10.72
N SER A 20 -6.30 -0.35 10.07
CA SER A 20 -5.22 -1.16 10.62
C SER A 20 -3.94 -0.37 10.76
N LEU A 21 -3.63 0.42 9.74
CA LEU A 21 -2.42 1.24 9.77
C LEU A 21 -2.51 2.32 10.83
N GLU A 22 -3.68 2.94 10.97
CA GLU A 22 -3.86 3.96 12.01
C GLU A 22 -3.76 3.37 13.40
N ASP A 23 -4.33 2.19 13.60
CA ASP A 23 -4.22 1.50 14.88
C ASP A 23 -2.78 1.25 15.25
N ASP A 24 -1.94 0.99 14.27
CA ASP A 24 -0.53 0.71 14.48
C ASP A 24 0.33 1.96 14.44
N LYS A 25 -0.31 3.13 14.44
CA LYS A 25 0.39 4.42 14.51
C LYS A 25 1.22 4.72 13.27
N ALA A 26 0.77 4.27 12.10
CA ALA A 26 1.44 4.59 10.86
C ALA A 26 1.43 6.10 10.64
N ILE A 27 2.45 6.57 9.93
CA ILE A 27 2.63 7.99 9.66
C ILE A 27 2.33 8.26 8.19
N ASP A 28 1.69 9.40 7.94
CA ASP A 28 1.48 9.89 6.57
C ASP A 28 0.83 8.84 5.66
N ILE A 29 -0.33 8.36 6.09
CA ILE A 29 -1.07 7.40 5.29
C ILE A 29 -1.71 8.13 4.12
N LYS A 30 -1.41 7.67 2.91
CA LYS A 30 -1.99 8.25 1.70
C LYS A 30 -2.62 7.18 0.85
N THR A 31 -3.77 7.50 0.29
CA THR A 31 -4.47 6.62 -0.64
C THR A 31 -4.46 7.29 -2.01
N ILE A 32 -3.98 6.55 -2.99
CA ILE A 32 -3.86 7.05 -4.36
C ILE A 32 -4.76 6.24 -5.26
N ASP A 33 -5.61 6.92 -5.99
CA ASP A 33 -6.52 6.27 -6.94
C ASP A 33 -5.76 5.98 -8.23
N LEU A 34 -5.71 4.72 -8.61
CA LEU A 34 -4.99 4.29 -9.79
C LEU A 34 -5.91 3.86 -10.92
N LYS A 35 -7.22 3.99 -10.75
CA LYS A 35 -8.15 3.41 -11.70
C LYS A 35 -7.92 3.86 -13.13
N ASP A 36 -7.52 5.10 -13.32
CA ASP A 36 -7.26 5.61 -14.65
C ASP A 36 -5.79 5.64 -15.01
N ARG A 37 -4.93 5.11 -14.15
CA ARG A 37 -3.49 5.22 -14.33
C ARG A 37 -2.78 3.89 -14.40
N SER A 38 -3.45 2.82 -14.01
CA SER A 38 -2.80 1.53 -13.94
C SER A 38 -3.82 0.43 -14.13
N SER A 39 -3.41 -0.62 -14.81
CA SER A 39 -4.25 -1.81 -14.92
C SER A 39 -3.90 -2.83 -13.85
N ILE A 40 -2.93 -2.52 -13.00
CA ILE A 40 -2.48 -3.47 -12.00
C ILE A 40 -3.37 -3.49 -10.78
N ALA A 41 -3.79 -2.32 -10.33
CA ALA A 41 -4.62 -2.21 -9.13
C ALA A 41 -5.46 -0.96 -9.22
N ASP A 42 -6.53 -0.91 -8.43
CA ASP A 42 -7.41 0.25 -8.38
C ASP A 42 -6.89 1.34 -7.46
N PHE A 43 -6.20 0.94 -6.40
CA PHE A 43 -5.70 1.90 -5.42
C PHE A 43 -4.33 1.50 -4.93
N MET A 44 -3.59 2.49 -4.48
CA MET A 44 -2.33 2.26 -3.80
C MET A 44 -2.40 2.99 -2.46
N ILE A 45 -1.90 2.36 -1.42
CA ILE A 45 -1.81 2.97 -0.11
C ILE A 45 -0.34 3.03 0.27
N ILE A 46 0.09 4.21 0.71
CA ILE A 46 1.47 4.43 1.13
C ILE A 46 1.45 4.92 2.56
N ALA A 47 2.27 4.33 3.39
CA ALA A 47 2.37 4.74 4.78
C ALA A 47 3.79 4.50 5.29
N SER A 48 4.12 5.14 6.40
CA SER A 48 5.44 5.02 6.99
C SER A 48 5.36 4.53 8.42
N GLY A 49 6.43 3.88 8.86
CA GLY A 49 6.63 3.54 10.25
C GLY A 49 7.96 4.14 10.70
N ASN A 50 8.08 4.45 11.98
CA ASN A 50 9.28 5.11 12.50
C ASN A 50 10.53 4.24 12.48
N SER A 51 10.35 2.94 12.43
CA SER A 51 11.46 2.01 12.47
C SER A 51 11.14 0.79 11.63
N SER A 52 12.16 0.03 11.29
CA SER A 52 11.95 -1.24 10.59
C SER A 52 11.04 -2.16 11.37
N ARG A 53 11.19 -2.15 12.68
CA ARG A 53 10.36 -2.98 13.56
C ARG A 53 8.91 -2.60 13.45
N GLN A 54 8.62 -1.30 13.44
CA GLN A 54 7.25 -0.84 13.30
C GLN A 54 6.70 -1.18 11.92
N VAL A 55 7.49 -0.98 10.89
CA VAL A 55 7.06 -1.32 9.52
C VAL A 55 6.72 -2.81 9.44
N SER A 56 7.56 -3.64 10.03
CA SER A 56 7.32 -5.08 10.05
C SER A 56 6.04 -5.42 10.82
N SER A 57 5.83 -4.78 11.97
CA SER A 57 4.62 -5.01 12.75
C SER A 57 3.38 -4.62 11.98
N MET A 58 3.41 -3.45 11.34
CA MET A 58 2.28 -2.98 10.56
C MET A 58 1.95 -3.96 9.45
N ALA A 59 2.97 -4.44 8.76
CA ALA A 59 2.77 -5.37 7.65
C ALA A 59 2.18 -6.68 8.15
N ASN A 60 2.74 -7.24 9.21
CA ASN A 60 2.27 -8.52 9.72
C ASN A 60 0.85 -8.43 10.27
N ASN A 61 0.54 -7.34 10.95
CA ASN A 61 -0.82 -7.14 11.48
C ASN A 61 -1.82 -7.02 10.36
N LEU A 62 -1.45 -6.30 9.31
CA LEU A 62 -2.34 -6.11 8.18
C LEU A 62 -2.60 -7.44 7.48
N ILE A 63 -1.56 -8.22 7.27
CA ILE A 63 -1.69 -9.52 6.62
C ILE A 63 -2.60 -10.43 7.43
N LYS A 64 -2.47 -10.41 8.74
CA LYS A 64 -3.32 -11.19 9.61
C LYS A 64 -4.78 -10.79 9.47
N LYS A 65 -5.05 -9.49 9.47
CA LYS A 65 -6.40 -8.99 9.36
C LYS A 65 -7.00 -9.35 8.01
N PHE A 66 -6.18 -9.29 6.97
CA PHE A 66 -6.63 -9.68 5.64
C PHE A 66 -7.04 -11.15 5.64
N LYS A 67 -6.22 -12.00 6.24
CA LYS A 67 -6.55 -13.43 6.30
C LYS A 67 -7.86 -13.67 7.02
N ILE A 68 -8.07 -12.99 8.12
CA ILE A 68 -9.31 -13.15 8.89
C ILE A 68 -10.52 -12.76 8.05
N LYS A 69 -10.36 -11.75 7.21
CA LYS A 69 -11.48 -11.28 6.37
C LYS A 69 -11.56 -11.97 5.03
N GLY A 70 -10.70 -12.95 4.79
CA GLY A 70 -10.74 -13.68 3.53
C GLY A 70 -10.13 -12.92 2.37
N VAL A 71 -9.29 -11.92 2.64
CA VAL A 71 -8.65 -11.17 1.59
C VAL A 71 -7.38 -11.88 1.15
N SER A 72 -7.28 -12.18 -0.13
CA SER A 72 -6.10 -12.83 -0.69
C SER A 72 -5.01 -11.81 -0.96
N THR A 73 -3.77 -12.21 -0.72
CA THR A 73 -2.63 -11.38 -1.07
C THR A 73 -1.58 -12.25 -1.74
N ARG A 74 -0.72 -11.60 -2.52
CA ARG A 74 0.48 -12.27 -2.99
C ARG A 74 1.46 -12.34 -1.84
N LYS A 75 2.51 -13.12 -2.02
CA LYS A 75 3.54 -13.20 -0.99
C LYS A 75 4.14 -11.81 -0.77
N PRO A 76 4.15 -11.32 0.47
CA PRO A 76 4.71 -9.99 0.73
C PRO A 76 6.19 -9.94 0.44
N GLU A 77 6.67 -8.78 0.01
CA GLU A 77 8.08 -8.59 -0.29
C GLU A 77 8.66 -7.57 0.67
N GLY A 78 9.91 -7.79 1.05
CA GLY A 78 10.65 -6.81 1.83
C GLY A 78 10.51 -6.93 3.34
N ILE A 79 9.79 -7.92 3.84
CA ILE A 79 9.56 -8.03 5.28
C ILE A 79 10.84 -8.27 6.06
N THR A 80 11.77 -9.00 5.48
CA THR A 80 13.02 -9.33 6.16
C THR A 80 13.75 -8.08 6.65
N ASN A 81 13.94 -7.10 5.80
CA ASN A 81 14.59 -5.85 6.18
C ASN A 81 13.62 -4.84 6.74
N SER A 82 12.39 -4.86 6.22
CA SER A 82 11.33 -3.94 6.62
C SER A 82 11.69 -2.47 6.43
N ASP A 83 12.55 -2.20 5.46
CA ASP A 83 12.77 -0.83 5.03
C ASP A 83 11.68 -0.39 4.07
N TRP A 84 11.22 -1.33 3.27
CA TRP A 84 10.18 -1.07 2.28
C TRP A 84 9.46 -2.40 2.07
N VAL A 85 8.24 -2.50 2.57
CA VAL A 85 7.44 -3.70 2.45
C VAL A 85 6.33 -3.47 1.43
N LEU A 86 6.17 -4.42 0.54
CA LEU A 86 5.12 -4.37 -0.48
C LEU A 86 4.11 -5.47 -0.18
N ILE A 87 2.85 -5.09 -0.09
CA ILE A 87 1.76 -6.06 0.06
C ILE A 87 0.80 -5.86 -1.11
N ASP A 88 0.67 -6.90 -1.91
CA ASP A 88 -0.19 -6.86 -3.10
C ASP A 88 -1.47 -7.63 -2.79
N ALA A 89 -2.56 -6.90 -2.61
CA ALA A 89 -3.87 -7.49 -2.35
C ALA A 89 -4.76 -7.40 -3.60
N TYR A 90 -4.15 -7.40 -4.75
CA TYR A 90 -4.78 -7.40 -6.08
C TYR A 90 -5.47 -6.09 -6.42
N ASP A 91 -6.55 -5.75 -5.74
CA ASP A 91 -7.24 -4.48 -6.01
C ASP A 91 -6.53 -3.30 -5.39
N ILE A 92 -5.72 -3.56 -4.38
CA ILE A 92 -5.00 -2.53 -3.63
C ILE A 92 -3.56 -2.99 -3.45
N ILE A 93 -2.63 -2.09 -3.69
CA ILE A 93 -1.22 -2.35 -3.42
C ILE A 93 -0.81 -1.44 -2.28
N ILE A 94 -0.14 -2.00 -1.28
CA ILE A 94 0.23 -1.27 -0.08
C ILE A 94 1.75 -1.20 0.01
N HIS A 95 2.27 0.00 0.15
CA HIS A 95 3.70 0.25 0.36
C HIS A 95 3.91 0.79 1.76
N LEU A 96 4.72 0.11 2.53
CA LEU A 96 5.04 0.53 3.90
C LEU A 96 6.55 0.68 3.98
N PHE A 97 7.03 1.84 4.42
CA PHE A 97 8.46 2.02 4.55
C PHE A 97 8.81 3.06 5.60
N ARG A 98 10.10 3.08 5.96
CA ARG A 98 10.59 4.08 6.87
C ARG A 98 10.59 5.44 6.15
N PRO A 99 10.41 6.53 6.89
CA PRO A 99 10.29 7.86 6.27
C PRO A 99 11.47 8.20 5.37
N GLU A 100 12.68 7.88 5.77
CA GLU A 100 13.84 8.23 4.96
C GLU A 100 13.87 7.49 3.63
N VAL A 101 13.38 6.26 3.61
CA VAL A 101 13.31 5.49 2.37
C VAL A 101 12.24 6.07 1.45
N ARG A 102 11.10 6.41 2.04
CA ARG A 102 9.99 7.00 1.30
C ARG A 102 10.41 8.29 0.63
N GLU A 103 11.11 9.13 1.39
CA GLU A 103 11.58 10.39 0.87
C GLU A 103 12.61 10.21 -0.22
N PHE A 104 13.53 9.28 -0.01
CA PHE A 104 14.59 9.02 -0.96
C PHE A 104 14.05 8.65 -2.33
N TYR A 105 13.05 7.80 -2.36
CA TYR A 105 12.49 7.34 -3.63
C TYR A 105 11.41 8.25 -4.17
N SER A 106 10.84 9.11 -3.34
CA SER A 106 9.77 10.01 -3.75
C SER A 106 8.66 9.28 -4.48
N LEU A 107 8.37 8.08 -4.01
CA LEU A 107 7.46 7.19 -4.70
C LEU A 107 6.07 7.78 -4.89
N GLU A 108 5.54 8.39 -3.85
CA GLU A 108 4.20 8.93 -3.93
C GLU A 108 4.10 10.08 -4.92
N LYS A 109 5.16 10.84 -5.07
CA LYS A 109 5.19 11.91 -6.06
C LYS A 109 5.14 11.36 -7.46
N MET A 110 5.93 10.34 -7.71
CA MET A 110 5.94 9.71 -9.02
C MET A 110 4.58 9.17 -9.38
N LEU A 111 3.89 8.60 -8.41
CA LEU A 111 2.61 7.97 -8.65
C LEU A 111 1.48 8.96 -8.74
N GLU A 112 1.67 10.16 -8.23
CA GLU A 112 0.66 11.21 -8.32
C GLU A 112 0.75 12.03 -9.59
N ILE A 113 1.82 11.86 -10.35
CA ILE A 113 1.97 12.61 -11.59
C ILE A 113 0.88 12.18 -12.57
N PRO A 114 0.13 13.14 -13.11
CA PRO A 114 -0.91 12.79 -14.08
C PRO A 114 -0.28 12.14 -15.29
N LYS A 115 -0.87 11.10 -15.75
CA LYS A 115 -0.32 10.40 -16.89
C LYS A 115 -0.33 11.22 -18.16
N SER A 116 -1.18 12.19 -18.25
CA SER A 116 -1.26 13.02 -19.45
C SER A 116 -0.14 14.01 -19.52
N THR A 117 0.48 14.25 -18.51
CA THR A 117 1.46 15.29 -18.49
C THR A 117 2.71 14.84 -19.14
N ASN A 118 2.41 15.10 -19.32
CA ASN A 118 3.27 14.83 -19.44
C ASN A 118 4.23 15.27 -19.36
N SER A 119 4.12 15.57 -19.43
CA SER A 119 4.96 15.84 -19.26
C SER A 119 5.62 16.24 -18.45
N GLU A 120 5.35 16.69 -17.92
CA GLU A 120 5.93 16.95 -17.06
C GLU A 120 6.62 16.28 -16.42
N ILE A 121 6.48 15.74 -16.51
CA ILE A 121 6.95 15.06 -15.86
C ILE A 121 7.96 14.95 -15.97
N LYS A 122 8.07 15.33 -16.17
CA LYS A 122 8.88 15.09 -16.17
C LYS A 122 9.53 15.01 -15.60
N THR A 123 9.13 15.13 -15.31
CA THR A 123 9.52 14.74 -14.75
C THR A 123 9.89 14.56 -14.45
#